data_766fc3f8ec37fd83107f53feec9fc10f
#
_entry.id   766fc3f8ec37fd83107f53feec9fc10f
#
_cell.length_a   1.000
_cell.length_b   1.000
_cell.length_c   1.000
_cell.angle_alpha   90.00
_cell.angle_beta   90.00
_cell.angle_gamma   90.00
#
_symmetry.space_group_name_H-M   'P 1'
#
loop_
_entity.id
_entity.type
_entity.pdbx_description
1 polymer ?
#
loop_
_entity_poly.entity_id
_entity_poly.type
_entity_poly.pdbx_seq_one_letter_code
_entity_poly.pdbx_strand_id
1 'polypeptide(L)'
;VERALLNWETMVGTSDIGIGFPEMYLLDDMNNNLNLYRKKSPITYANNIITPTLIIHSEKDYRCPVEQAEQLFSNLKRRGVDTTMIRFPDESHELSRSGKPNHRIQRFESIIDWHKKQLT
;
A
#
# COMPACT_ATOMS: atom_id res chain seq x y z
N VAL A 1 6.77 2.41 2.70
CA VAL A 1 5.56 1.58 2.55
C VAL A 1 5.60 0.89 1.21
N GLU A 2 5.46 -0.41 1.16
CA GLU A 2 5.54 -1.17 -0.09
C GLU A 2 4.41 -2.20 -0.15
N ARG A 3 3.74 -2.29 -1.31
CA ARG A 3 2.65 -3.24 -1.62
C ARG A 3 1.67 -3.47 -0.47
N ALA A 4 1.28 -2.41 0.20
CA ALA A 4 0.57 -2.51 1.46
C ALA A 4 -0.94 -2.65 1.28
N LEU A 5 -1.54 -3.44 2.15
CA LEU A 5 -2.96 -3.40 2.43
C LEU A 5 -3.20 -2.28 3.44
N LEU A 6 -3.90 -1.24 3.02
CA LEU A 6 -4.14 -0.03 3.82
C LEU A 6 -5.61 0.20 4.15
N ASN A 7 -6.51 -0.33 3.34
CA ASN A 7 -7.94 -0.15 3.49
C ASN A 7 -8.69 -1.45 3.24
N TRP A 8 -9.12 -2.11 4.29
CA TRP A 8 -9.88 -3.35 4.20
C TRP A 8 -11.22 -3.16 3.49
N GLU A 9 -11.87 -2.01 3.69
CA GLU A 9 -13.18 -1.72 3.11
C GLU A 9 -13.14 -1.70 1.57
N THR A 10 -12.14 -1.02 1.00
CA THR A 10 -12.00 -0.94 -0.47
C THR A 10 -11.35 -2.20 -1.06
N MET A 11 -10.62 -2.98 -0.26
CA MET A 11 -10.02 -4.23 -0.71
C MET A 11 -11.05 -5.35 -0.90
N VAL A 12 -12.14 -5.33 -0.15
CA VAL A 12 -13.22 -6.30 -0.32
C VAL A 12 -13.82 -6.16 -1.72
N GLY A 13 -13.82 -7.25 -2.48
CA GLY A 13 -14.35 -7.28 -3.84
C GLY A 13 -13.42 -6.76 -4.93
N THR A 14 -12.26 -6.16 -4.60
CA THR A 14 -11.28 -5.67 -5.59
C THR A 14 -10.00 -6.49 -5.63
N SER A 15 -9.65 -7.16 -4.53
CA SER A 15 -8.49 -8.05 -4.47
C SER A 15 -8.74 -9.37 -5.18
N ASP A 16 -7.72 -9.89 -5.86
CA ASP A 16 -7.73 -11.23 -6.47
C ASP A 16 -7.79 -12.38 -5.46
N ILE A 17 -7.55 -12.09 -4.18
CA ILE A 17 -7.62 -13.08 -3.10
C ILE A 17 -9.06 -13.44 -2.71
N GLY A 18 -10.03 -12.66 -3.18
CA GLY A 18 -11.45 -12.89 -2.95
C GLY A 18 -11.98 -12.33 -1.62
N ILE A 19 -13.29 -12.36 -1.47
CA ILE A 19 -14.00 -11.80 -0.31
C ILE A 19 -13.82 -12.62 0.97
N GLY A 20 -13.58 -13.91 0.85
CA GLY A 20 -13.42 -14.79 2.03
C GLY A 20 -12.14 -14.55 2.82
N PHE A 21 -11.11 -13.94 2.21
CA PHE A 21 -9.86 -13.67 2.91
C PHE A 21 -10.03 -12.61 4.03
N PRO A 22 -10.65 -11.45 3.78
CA PRO A 22 -10.96 -10.51 4.86
C PRO A 22 -11.79 -11.12 5.98
N GLU A 23 -12.84 -11.88 5.66
CA GLU A 23 -13.69 -12.55 6.64
C GLU A 23 -12.90 -13.51 7.52
N MET A 24 -12.00 -14.30 6.92
CA MET A 24 -11.13 -15.22 7.66
C MET A 24 -10.17 -14.48 8.61
N TYR A 25 -9.62 -13.36 8.18
CA TYR A 25 -8.66 -12.58 8.97
C TYR A 25 -9.32 -11.77 10.08
N LEU A 26 -10.46 -11.18 9.79
CA LEU A 26 -11.18 -10.29 10.73
C LEU A 26 -12.26 -11.02 11.55
N LEU A 27 -12.52 -12.29 11.21
CA LEU A 27 -13.49 -13.17 11.87
C LEU A 27 -14.94 -12.65 11.82
N ASP A 28 -15.24 -11.78 10.85
CA ASP A 28 -16.56 -11.23 10.62
C ASP A 28 -16.66 -10.69 9.19
N ASP A 29 -17.84 -10.63 8.61
CA ASP A 29 -18.03 -10.03 7.31
C ASP A 29 -18.22 -8.51 7.40
N MET A 30 -17.90 -7.82 6.30
CA MET A 30 -17.94 -6.36 6.26
C MET A 30 -19.37 -5.81 6.47
N ASN A 31 -20.38 -6.48 5.95
CA ASN A 31 -21.75 -6.01 6.05
C ASN A 31 -22.27 -6.04 7.51
N ASN A 32 -21.79 -7.02 8.29
CA ASN A 32 -22.15 -7.14 9.69
C ASN A 32 -21.33 -6.20 10.58
N ASN A 33 -20.06 -5.93 10.23
CA ASN A 33 -19.15 -5.20 11.11
C ASN A 33 -18.19 -4.25 10.36
N LEU A 34 -18.75 -3.29 9.65
CA LEU A 34 -17.98 -2.29 8.92
C LEU A 34 -17.00 -1.51 9.83
N ASN A 35 -17.38 -1.26 11.07
CA ASN A 35 -16.53 -0.56 12.02
C ASN A 35 -15.23 -1.33 12.34
N LEU A 36 -15.29 -2.66 12.40
CA LEU A 36 -14.11 -3.50 12.58
C LEU A 36 -13.15 -3.34 11.39
N TYR A 37 -13.66 -3.39 10.16
CA TYR A 37 -12.88 -3.22 8.94
C TYR A 37 -12.17 -1.86 8.92
N ARG A 38 -12.87 -0.78 9.24
CA ARG A 38 -12.30 0.56 9.36
C ARG A 38 -11.25 0.64 10.46
N LYS A 39 -11.55 0.13 11.64
CA LYS A 39 -10.62 0.12 12.79
C LYS A 39 -9.33 -0.64 12.49
N LYS A 40 -9.38 -1.68 11.66
CA LYS A 40 -8.23 -2.49 11.27
C LYS A 40 -7.52 -1.97 10.02
N SER A 41 -8.04 -0.93 9.39
CA SER A 41 -7.44 -0.32 8.19
C SER A 41 -6.41 0.73 8.57
N PRO A 42 -5.13 0.59 8.18
CA PRO A 42 -4.09 1.58 8.46
C PRO A 42 -4.44 2.99 7.95
N ILE A 43 -5.17 3.10 6.84
CA ILE A 43 -5.58 4.40 6.27
C ILE A 43 -6.40 5.24 7.26
N THR A 44 -7.13 4.61 8.16
CA THR A 44 -7.92 5.29 9.20
C THR A 44 -7.03 6.18 10.10
N TYR A 45 -5.77 5.79 10.25
CA TYR A 45 -4.80 6.46 11.12
C TYR A 45 -3.79 7.32 10.35
N ALA A 46 -3.96 7.46 9.03
CA ALA A 46 -3.02 8.17 8.18
C ALA A 46 -2.80 9.62 8.62
N ASN A 47 -3.81 10.25 9.25
CA ASN A 47 -3.68 11.61 9.75
C ASN A 47 -2.65 11.78 10.89
N ASN A 48 -2.24 10.69 11.52
CA ASN A 48 -1.20 10.70 12.54
C ASN A 48 0.22 10.56 11.97
N ILE A 49 0.36 10.29 10.68
CA ILE A 49 1.66 10.11 10.03
C ILE A 49 2.26 11.48 9.76
N ILE A 50 3.42 11.76 10.35
CA ILE A 50 4.23 12.96 10.14
C ILE A 50 5.61 12.63 9.54
N THR A 51 5.98 11.36 9.56
CA THR A 51 7.27 10.87 9.08
C THR A 51 7.35 10.95 7.56
N PRO A 52 8.47 11.45 6.97
CA PRO A 52 8.72 11.36 5.54
C PRO A 52 8.51 9.94 5.02
N THR A 53 7.75 9.78 3.96
CA THR A 53 7.26 8.46 3.53
C THR A 53 7.55 8.18 2.06
N LEU A 54 8.27 7.09 1.79
CA LEU A 54 8.38 6.50 0.46
C LEU A 54 7.31 5.43 0.30
N ILE A 55 6.54 5.52 -0.79
CA ILE A 55 5.53 4.53 -1.17
C ILE A 55 5.97 3.86 -2.47
N ILE A 56 6.04 2.54 -2.49
CA ILE A 56 6.36 1.76 -3.68
C ILE A 56 5.20 0.80 -3.95
N HIS A 57 4.67 0.84 -5.17
CA HIS A 57 3.56 -0.03 -5.56
C HIS A 57 3.62 -0.41 -7.03
N SER A 58 3.21 -1.62 -7.34
CA SER A 58 3.12 -2.14 -8.71
C SER A 58 1.75 -1.85 -9.30
N GLU A 59 1.70 -1.43 -10.56
CA GLU A 59 0.44 -1.04 -11.21
C GLU A 59 -0.49 -2.21 -11.49
N LYS A 60 0.05 -3.43 -11.64
CA LYS A 60 -0.71 -4.68 -11.80
C LYS A 60 -0.75 -5.50 -10.52
N ASP A 61 -0.66 -4.86 -9.38
CA ASP A 61 -0.89 -5.50 -8.09
C ASP A 61 -2.39 -5.70 -7.88
N TYR A 62 -2.86 -6.89 -8.15
CA TYR A 62 -4.26 -7.26 -7.96
C TYR A 62 -4.51 -7.91 -6.59
N ARG A 63 -3.47 -8.19 -5.82
CA ARG A 63 -3.56 -8.67 -4.44
C ARG A 63 -3.88 -7.53 -3.47
N CYS A 64 -3.05 -6.48 -3.50
CA CYS A 64 -3.32 -5.21 -2.85
C CYS A 64 -3.41 -4.16 -3.96
N PRO A 65 -4.61 -3.86 -4.49
CA PRO A 65 -4.77 -2.98 -5.63
C PRO A 65 -4.07 -1.63 -5.45
N VAL A 66 -3.56 -1.05 -6.53
CA VAL A 66 -2.74 0.18 -6.47
C VAL A 66 -3.47 1.37 -5.82
N GLU A 67 -4.80 1.37 -5.83
CA GLU A 67 -5.60 2.39 -5.15
C GLU A 67 -5.35 2.47 -3.64
N GLN A 68 -4.89 1.38 -3.02
CA GLN A 68 -4.48 1.35 -1.61
C GLN A 68 -3.33 2.35 -1.36
N ALA A 69 -2.32 2.32 -2.24
CA ALA A 69 -1.18 3.24 -2.19
C ALA A 69 -1.58 4.68 -2.58
N GLU A 70 -2.46 4.83 -3.55
CA GLU A 70 -2.96 6.14 -4.01
C GLU A 70 -3.72 6.89 -2.90
N GLN A 71 -4.53 6.18 -2.11
CA GLN A 71 -5.22 6.76 -0.95
C GLN A 71 -4.24 7.33 0.07
N LEU A 72 -3.21 6.56 0.43
CA LEU A 72 -2.20 7.02 1.39
C LEU A 72 -1.40 8.21 0.82
N PHE A 73 -0.93 8.09 -0.43
CA PHE A 73 -0.19 9.17 -1.09
C PHE A 73 -0.97 10.47 -1.10
N SER A 74 -2.23 10.43 -1.52
CA SER A 74 -3.10 11.60 -1.59
C SER A 74 -3.32 12.23 -0.21
N ASN A 75 -3.53 11.41 0.83
CA ASN A 75 -3.69 11.90 2.19
C ASN A 75 -2.43 12.62 2.68
N LEU A 76 -1.26 11.99 2.54
CA LEU A 76 0.00 12.55 3.03
C LEU A 76 0.40 13.82 2.27
N LYS A 77 0.26 13.83 0.94
CA LYS A 77 0.56 15.01 0.12
C LYS A 77 -0.34 16.20 0.46
N ARG A 78 -1.63 15.96 0.61
CA ARG A 78 -2.58 17.02 1.00
C ARG A 78 -2.23 17.67 2.34
N ARG A 79 -1.65 16.92 3.25
CA ARG A 79 -1.23 17.38 4.58
C ARG A 79 0.18 17.96 4.61
N GLY A 80 0.89 18.00 3.48
CA GLY A 80 2.25 18.54 3.39
C GLY A 80 3.34 17.63 3.95
N VAL A 81 3.06 16.34 4.17
CA VAL A 81 4.08 15.37 4.57
C VAL A 81 5.01 15.10 3.37
N ASP A 82 6.34 15.13 3.59
CA ASP A 82 7.31 14.79 2.55
C ASP A 82 7.07 13.35 2.09
N THR A 83 6.51 13.20 0.90
CA THR A 83 6.06 11.90 0.39
C THR A 83 6.40 11.75 -1.07
N THR A 84 7.02 10.63 -1.41
CA THR A 84 7.27 10.19 -2.79
C THR A 84 6.56 8.88 -3.04
N MET A 85 5.91 8.75 -4.20
CA MET A 85 5.33 7.49 -4.66
C MET A 85 6.02 7.04 -5.94
N ILE A 86 6.50 5.81 -5.95
CA ILE A 86 7.08 5.15 -7.12
C ILE A 86 6.14 4.03 -7.55
N ARG A 87 5.72 4.08 -8.82
CA ARG A 87 4.87 3.08 -9.44
C ARG A 87 5.68 2.28 -10.45
N PHE A 88 5.59 0.96 -10.38
CA PHE A 88 6.24 0.08 -11.33
C PHE A 88 5.22 -0.45 -12.35
N PRO A 89 5.30 -0.01 -13.62
CA PRO A 89 4.42 -0.52 -14.67
C PRO A 89 4.71 -1.99 -14.94
N ASP A 90 3.66 -2.73 -15.34
CA ASP A 90 3.73 -4.15 -15.69
C ASP A 90 4.23 -5.10 -14.59
N GLU A 91 4.26 -4.66 -13.34
CA GLU A 91 4.64 -5.48 -12.20
C GLU A 91 3.43 -5.84 -11.34
N SER A 92 3.51 -7.00 -10.70
CA SER A 92 2.49 -7.52 -9.78
C SER A 92 2.88 -7.31 -8.32
N HIS A 93 2.08 -7.86 -7.41
CA HIS A 93 2.38 -7.95 -5.98
C HIS A 93 3.74 -8.61 -5.68
N GLU A 94 4.24 -9.41 -6.60
CA GLU A 94 5.48 -10.18 -6.46
C GLU A 94 6.73 -9.45 -6.98
N LEU A 95 6.68 -8.15 -7.28
CA LEU A 95 7.79 -7.35 -7.81
C LEU A 95 9.14 -7.67 -7.15
N SER A 96 9.20 -7.70 -5.82
CA SER A 96 10.44 -7.92 -5.07
C SER A 96 11.02 -9.32 -5.23
N ARG A 97 10.20 -10.28 -5.61
CA ARG A 97 10.57 -11.71 -5.75
C ARG A 97 10.75 -12.15 -7.19
N SER A 98 9.80 -11.84 -8.05
CA SER A 98 9.74 -12.32 -9.43
C SER A 98 9.57 -11.23 -10.49
N GLY A 99 9.66 -9.97 -10.11
CA GLY A 99 9.62 -8.84 -11.03
C GLY A 99 10.81 -8.82 -12.00
N LYS A 100 10.71 -7.97 -13.02
CA LYS A 100 11.79 -7.78 -14.00
C LYS A 100 13.09 -7.40 -13.27
N PRO A 101 14.24 -7.97 -13.64
CA PRO A 101 15.51 -7.73 -12.93
C PRO A 101 15.86 -6.23 -12.75
N ASN A 102 15.66 -5.42 -13.79
CA ASN A 102 15.91 -3.98 -13.73
C ASN A 102 14.97 -3.28 -12.74
N HIS A 103 13.70 -3.67 -12.68
CA HIS A 103 12.75 -3.09 -11.73
C HIS A 103 13.08 -3.49 -10.28
N ARG A 104 13.57 -4.71 -10.07
CA ARG A 104 14.03 -5.16 -8.75
C ARG A 104 15.23 -4.35 -8.27
N ILE A 105 16.17 -4.06 -9.17
CA ILE A 105 17.33 -3.21 -8.87
C ILE A 105 16.88 -1.78 -8.55
N GLN A 106 16.08 -1.16 -9.43
CA GLN A 106 15.55 0.18 -9.21
C GLN A 106 14.79 0.32 -7.89
N ARG A 107 14.04 -0.72 -7.52
CA ARG A 107 13.34 -0.74 -6.24
C ARG A 107 14.32 -0.62 -5.07
N PHE A 108 15.40 -1.41 -5.06
CA PHE A 108 16.42 -1.34 -4.02
C PHE A 108 17.15 0.00 -3.99
N GLU A 109 17.57 0.49 -5.14
CA GLU A 109 18.23 1.79 -5.26
C GLU A 109 17.34 2.91 -4.71
N SER A 110 16.06 2.92 -5.08
CA SER A 110 15.10 3.91 -4.59
C SER A 110 14.94 3.88 -3.06
N ILE A 111 14.93 2.69 -2.46
CA ILE A 111 14.85 2.54 -1.00
C ILE A 111 16.11 3.09 -0.33
N ILE A 112 17.29 2.72 -0.85
CA ILE A 112 18.58 3.16 -0.32
C ILE A 112 18.72 4.69 -0.43
N ASP A 113 18.41 5.25 -1.59
CA ASP A 113 18.53 6.68 -1.85
C ASP A 113 17.55 7.50 -1.00
N TRP A 114 16.33 6.99 -0.81
CA TRP A 114 15.37 7.61 0.11
C TRP A 114 15.93 7.69 1.52
N HIS A 115 16.44 6.59 2.05
CA HIS A 115 16.99 6.58 3.40
C HIS A 115 18.23 7.46 3.54
N LYS A 116 19.13 7.44 2.56
CA LYS A 116 20.28 8.36 2.54
C LYS A 116 19.84 9.82 2.61
N LYS A 117 18.84 10.20 1.79
CA LYS A 117 18.29 11.56 1.79
C LYS A 117 17.71 11.96 3.15
N GLN A 118 17.01 11.05 3.82
CA GLN A 118 16.32 11.35 5.07
C GLN A 118 17.23 11.30 6.32
N LEU A 119 18.35 10.59 6.25
CA LEU A 119 19.27 10.41 7.37
C LEU A 119 20.47 11.35 7.35
N THR A 120 20.60 12.13 6.32
CA THR A 120 21.64 13.18 6.18
C THR A 120 21.04 14.56 6.42
#